data_8f08634acd116d66240f9c5357c4fb75
#
_entry.id   8f08634acd116d66240f9c5357c4fb75
#
_cell.length_a   1.000
_cell.length_b   1.000
_cell.length_c   1.000
_cell.angle_alpha   90.00
_cell.angle_beta   90.00
_cell.angle_gamma   90.00
#
_symmetry.space_group_name_H-M   'P 1'
#
loop_
_entity.id
_entity.type
_entity.pdbx_description
1 polymer ?
#
loop_
_entity_poly.entity_id
_entity_poly.type
_entity_poly.pdbx_seq_one_letter_code
_entity_poly.pdbx_strand_id
1 'polypeptide(L)'
;MKKVETAPHHAWKKLSALMMTLALILTLLPAALAVDLNVDAGFYFKQSRGGTCTLASAAMMLRRRAYLDGLDGWVDVTENSIKSTAWSGGLSHSFTYNAMHVGYATLPSGKAAKTEALIQILAEHPEGIVLYDRRQPHAVILTDYTDGVFYCSDPANGVSAGRVPLSSASISISGASCYW
;
A
#
# COMPACT_ATOMS: atom_id res chain seq x y z
N MET A 1 12.46 22.59 65.29
CA MET A 1 12.28 21.22 64.76
C MET A 1 11.03 21.22 63.87
N LYS A 2 11.20 21.09 62.53
CA LYS A 2 10.08 21.03 61.58
C LYS A 2 9.66 19.56 61.46
N LYS A 3 8.37 19.26 61.73
CA LYS A 3 7.78 17.96 61.51
C LYS A 3 7.72 17.69 60.00
N VAL A 4 8.31 16.63 59.55
CA VAL A 4 8.15 16.10 58.20
C VAL A 4 6.82 15.36 58.16
N GLU A 5 5.86 15.92 57.42
CA GLU A 5 4.59 15.25 57.15
C GLU A 5 4.81 14.14 56.13
N THR A 6 4.64 12.90 56.51
CA THR A 6 4.68 11.73 55.64
C THR A 6 3.39 11.67 54.84
N ALA A 7 3.50 11.73 53.53
CA ALA A 7 2.37 11.60 52.59
C ALA A 7 1.63 10.25 52.82
N PRO A 8 0.30 10.23 52.70
CA PRO A 8 -0.49 9.05 53.08
C PRO A 8 -0.30 7.90 52.09
N HIS A 9 0.14 6.75 52.63
CA HIS A 9 0.33 5.47 51.91
C HIS A 9 -0.87 4.99 51.06
N HIS A 10 -2.07 5.57 51.26
CA HIS A 10 -3.27 5.23 50.50
C HIS A 10 -3.31 5.79 49.07
N ALA A 11 -2.61 6.88 48.80
CA ALA A 11 -2.57 7.47 47.46
C ALA A 11 -1.77 6.59 46.48
N TRP A 12 -0.70 6.01 46.92
CA TRP A 12 0.17 5.13 46.12
C TRP A 12 -0.50 3.81 45.74
N LYS A 13 -1.31 3.22 46.62
CA LYS A 13 -2.08 1.99 46.35
C LYS A 13 -3.17 2.22 45.28
N LYS A 14 -3.81 3.40 45.28
CA LYS A 14 -4.79 3.75 44.27
C LYS A 14 -4.15 4.02 42.92
N LEU A 15 -2.98 4.65 42.88
CA LEU A 15 -2.23 4.93 41.66
C LEU A 15 -1.70 3.63 41.01
N SER A 16 -1.18 2.69 41.80
CA SER A 16 -0.71 1.40 41.30
C SER A 16 -1.86 0.52 40.79
N ALA A 17 -3.03 0.54 41.42
CA ALA A 17 -4.21 -0.17 40.94
C ALA A 17 -4.71 0.42 39.62
N LEU A 18 -4.73 1.74 39.47
CA LEU A 18 -5.13 2.41 38.23
C LEU A 18 -4.16 2.11 37.06
N MET A 19 -2.86 2.10 37.35
CA MET A 19 -1.85 1.75 36.33
C MET A 19 -1.94 0.29 35.92
N MET A 20 -2.22 -0.64 36.83
CA MET A 20 -2.41 -2.06 36.50
C MET A 20 -3.67 -2.30 35.67
N THR A 21 -4.78 -1.62 36.00
CA THR A 21 -6.01 -1.71 35.18
C THR A 21 -5.83 -1.12 33.79
N LEU A 22 -5.13 0.00 33.64
CA LEU A 22 -4.83 0.60 32.35
C LEU A 22 -3.93 -0.31 31.50
N ALA A 23 -2.90 -0.92 32.11
CA ALA A 23 -2.04 -1.89 31.43
C ALA A 23 -2.83 -3.14 30.98
N LEU A 24 -3.75 -3.62 31.80
CA LEU A 24 -4.58 -4.79 31.49
C LEU A 24 -5.56 -4.50 30.34
N ILE A 25 -6.14 -3.29 30.30
CA ILE A 25 -7.02 -2.86 29.23
C ILE A 25 -6.26 -2.75 27.90
N LEU A 26 -5.02 -2.24 27.91
CA LEU A 26 -4.18 -2.19 26.71
C LEU A 26 -3.81 -3.59 26.17
N THR A 27 -3.67 -4.59 27.03
CA THR A 27 -3.35 -5.97 26.60
C THR A 27 -4.57 -6.77 26.16
N LEU A 28 -5.79 -6.29 26.49
CA LEU A 28 -7.05 -6.91 26.09
C LEU A 28 -7.68 -6.29 24.83
N LEU A 29 -7.06 -5.25 24.27
CA LEU A 29 -7.42 -4.83 22.91
C LEU A 29 -7.17 -6.04 21.99
N PRO A 30 -8.22 -6.60 21.35
CA PRO A 30 -7.97 -7.63 20.36
C PRO A 30 -6.99 -7.01 19.38
N ALA A 31 -5.86 -7.67 19.16
CA ALA A 31 -5.06 -7.38 17.97
C ALA A 31 -6.03 -7.55 16.81
N ALA A 32 -6.62 -6.47 16.34
CA ALA A 32 -7.36 -6.49 15.09
C ALA A 32 -6.40 -7.20 14.14
N LEU A 33 -6.81 -8.36 13.61
CA LEU A 33 -5.98 -9.09 12.67
C LEU A 33 -5.65 -8.08 11.58
N ALA A 34 -4.42 -7.57 11.62
CA ALA A 34 -3.99 -6.60 10.63
C ALA A 34 -4.14 -7.27 9.28
N VAL A 35 -5.00 -6.72 8.44
CA VAL A 35 -5.20 -7.24 7.08
C VAL A 35 -3.87 -7.16 6.38
N ASP A 36 -3.39 -8.30 5.88
CA ASP A 36 -2.18 -8.32 5.07
C ASP A 36 -2.54 -7.83 3.66
N LEU A 37 -2.20 -6.58 3.37
CA LEU A 37 -2.44 -5.95 2.08
C LEU A 37 -1.88 -6.76 0.89
N ASN A 38 -0.88 -7.58 1.12
CA ASN A 38 -0.22 -8.35 0.05
C ASN A 38 -0.88 -9.70 -0.20
N VAL A 39 -1.70 -10.18 0.74
CA VAL A 39 -2.31 -11.53 0.69
C VAL A 39 -3.82 -11.47 0.51
N ASP A 40 -4.47 -10.41 1.01
CA ASP A 40 -5.93 -10.29 0.92
C ASP A 40 -6.39 -10.04 -0.52
N ALA A 41 -7.13 -11.00 -1.06
CA ALA A 41 -7.68 -10.96 -2.42
C ALA A 41 -8.67 -9.80 -2.65
N GLY A 42 -9.22 -9.19 -1.61
CA GLY A 42 -10.14 -8.04 -1.71
C GLY A 42 -9.50 -6.80 -2.35
N PHE A 43 -8.18 -6.69 -2.32
CA PHE A 43 -7.47 -5.57 -2.93
C PHE A 43 -7.20 -5.74 -4.42
N TYR A 44 -7.26 -6.95 -4.96
CA TYR A 44 -6.80 -7.30 -6.31
C TYR A 44 -7.93 -7.76 -7.21
N PHE A 45 -7.83 -7.42 -8.50
CA PHE A 45 -8.80 -7.84 -9.49
C PHE A 45 -8.19 -7.87 -10.90
N LYS A 46 -8.84 -8.60 -11.78
CA LYS A 46 -8.44 -8.69 -13.18
C LYS A 46 -8.87 -7.43 -13.93
N GLN A 47 -8.01 -6.96 -14.85
CA GLN A 47 -8.37 -5.87 -15.76
C GLN A 47 -9.62 -6.21 -16.57
N SER A 48 -10.46 -5.20 -16.82
CA SER A 48 -11.75 -5.38 -17.49
C SER A 48 -11.62 -5.74 -18.97
N ARG A 49 -10.52 -5.31 -19.61
CA ARG A 49 -10.22 -5.58 -21.03
C ARG A 49 -8.73 -5.45 -21.32
N GLY A 50 -8.29 -5.92 -22.50
CA GLY A 50 -6.93 -5.67 -22.98
C GLY A 50 -6.60 -4.19 -23.07
N GLY A 51 -5.37 -3.82 -22.67
CA GLY A 51 -4.88 -2.45 -22.71
C GLY A 51 -5.27 -1.57 -21.53
N THR A 52 -5.96 -2.10 -20.50
CA THR A 52 -6.28 -1.32 -19.27
C THR A 52 -5.45 -1.72 -18.06
N CYS A 53 -4.33 -2.40 -18.24
CA CYS A 53 -3.47 -2.87 -17.16
C CYS A 53 -2.98 -1.73 -16.23
N THR A 54 -2.61 -0.56 -16.80
CA THR A 54 -2.21 0.61 -15.99
C THR A 54 -3.37 1.15 -15.17
N LEU A 55 -4.58 1.20 -15.74
CA LEU A 55 -5.77 1.67 -15.04
C LEU A 55 -6.17 0.71 -13.91
N ALA A 56 -6.14 -0.61 -14.17
CA ALA A 56 -6.42 -1.63 -13.17
C ALA A 56 -5.40 -1.60 -12.03
N SER A 57 -4.11 -1.53 -12.35
CA SER A 57 -3.05 -1.43 -11.34
C SER A 57 -3.18 -0.16 -10.49
N ALA A 58 -3.52 0.99 -11.09
CA ALA A 58 -3.76 2.23 -10.36
C ALA A 58 -4.99 2.11 -9.44
N ALA A 59 -6.06 1.48 -9.91
CA ALA A 59 -7.25 1.26 -9.08
C ALA A 59 -6.96 0.32 -7.89
N MET A 60 -6.17 -0.73 -8.07
CA MET A 60 -5.73 -1.61 -6.98
C MET A 60 -4.85 -0.87 -5.96
N MET A 61 -3.92 -0.03 -6.42
CA MET A 61 -3.10 0.82 -5.55
C MET A 61 -3.97 1.78 -4.73
N LEU A 62 -4.87 2.51 -5.38
CA LEU A 62 -5.80 3.43 -4.70
C LEU A 62 -6.77 2.71 -3.76
N ARG A 63 -7.19 1.48 -4.06
CA ARG A 63 -8.00 0.65 -3.16
C ARG A 63 -7.24 0.35 -1.87
N ARG A 64 -5.97 -0.04 -1.98
CA ARG A 64 -5.10 -0.29 -0.82
C ARG A 64 -4.85 1.00 -0.03
N ARG A 65 -4.62 2.12 -0.72
CA ARG A 65 -4.47 3.43 -0.10
C ARG A 65 -5.71 3.84 0.68
N ALA A 66 -6.89 3.75 0.05
CA ALA A 66 -8.16 4.06 0.69
C ALA A 66 -8.40 3.22 1.95
N TYR A 67 -8.02 1.93 1.93
CA TYR A 67 -8.07 1.07 3.10
C TYR A 67 -7.12 1.56 4.21
N LEU A 68 -5.87 1.90 3.87
CA LEU A 68 -4.88 2.41 4.84
C LEU A 68 -5.30 3.75 5.45
N ASP A 69 -5.95 4.58 4.66
CA ASP A 69 -6.50 5.87 5.09
C ASP A 69 -7.82 5.72 5.90
N GLY A 70 -8.29 4.48 6.10
CA GLY A 70 -9.52 4.17 6.85
C GLY A 70 -10.79 4.64 6.17
N LEU A 71 -10.79 4.78 4.84
CA LEU A 71 -11.95 5.23 4.08
C LEU A 71 -12.96 4.09 3.89
N ASP A 72 -14.20 4.33 4.28
CA ASP A 72 -15.31 3.44 3.96
C ASP A 72 -15.48 3.33 2.44
N GLY A 73 -15.91 2.17 1.96
CA GLY A 73 -16.12 1.95 0.53
C GLY A 73 -14.83 1.78 -0.29
N TRP A 74 -13.69 1.48 0.34
CA TRP A 74 -12.44 1.21 -0.37
C TRP A 74 -12.58 0.09 -1.43
N VAL A 75 -13.50 -0.86 -1.23
CA VAL A 75 -13.81 -1.93 -2.19
C VAL A 75 -14.41 -1.41 -3.50
N ASP A 76 -15.03 -0.22 -3.50
CA ASP A 76 -15.66 0.41 -4.66
C ASP A 76 -14.66 1.11 -5.58
N VAL A 77 -13.39 1.20 -5.17
CA VAL A 77 -12.31 1.70 -6.03
C VAL A 77 -12.02 0.67 -7.12
N THR A 78 -12.40 0.98 -8.35
CA THR A 78 -12.33 0.10 -9.54
C THR A 78 -11.79 0.88 -10.73
N GLU A 79 -11.48 0.19 -11.85
CA GLU A 79 -11.12 0.87 -13.09
C GLU A 79 -12.19 1.91 -13.49
N ASN A 80 -13.47 1.57 -13.36
CA ASN A 80 -14.56 2.45 -13.76
C ASN A 80 -14.68 3.68 -12.85
N SER A 81 -14.49 3.51 -11.52
CA SER A 81 -14.63 4.62 -10.58
C SER A 81 -13.55 5.69 -10.76
N ILE A 82 -12.32 5.31 -11.16
CA ILE A 82 -11.22 6.26 -11.38
C ILE A 82 -11.08 6.75 -12.83
N LYS A 83 -11.78 6.11 -13.77
CA LYS A 83 -11.57 6.32 -15.22
C LYS A 83 -11.74 7.77 -15.66
N SER A 84 -12.73 8.47 -15.15
CA SER A 84 -13.03 9.85 -15.54
C SER A 84 -11.91 10.84 -15.19
N THR A 85 -11.16 10.57 -14.12
CA THR A 85 -10.06 11.42 -13.65
C THR A 85 -8.68 10.92 -14.09
N ALA A 86 -8.54 9.61 -14.26
CA ALA A 86 -7.25 8.96 -14.44
C ALA A 86 -6.91 8.62 -15.90
N TRP A 87 -7.88 8.65 -16.83
CA TRP A 87 -7.70 8.06 -18.14
C TRP A 87 -8.03 9.01 -19.31
N SER A 88 -7.03 9.24 -20.16
CA SER A 88 -7.17 9.97 -21.43
C SER A 88 -6.37 9.27 -22.52
N GLY A 89 -6.84 8.09 -22.98
CA GLY A 89 -6.10 7.23 -23.92
C GLY A 89 -4.92 6.47 -23.32
N GLY A 90 -4.62 6.70 -22.05
CA GLY A 90 -3.62 6.09 -21.20
C GLY A 90 -3.79 6.62 -19.79
N LEU A 91 -3.07 6.06 -18.82
CA LEU A 91 -3.08 6.57 -17.44
C LEU A 91 -2.43 7.96 -17.41
N SER A 92 -3.12 8.93 -16.85
CA SER A 92 -2.62 10.30 -16.66
C SER A 92 -1.41 10.30 -15.73
N HIS A 93 -0.36 11.07 -16.05
CA HIS A 93 0.85 11.13 -15.23
C HIS A 93 0.61 11.73 -13.84
N SER A 94 -0.46 12.51 -13.67
CA SER A 94 -0.89 13.03 -12.39
C SER A 94 -2.41 13.15 -12.39
N PHE A 95 -3.05 12.70 -11.34
CA PHE A 95 -4.49 12.84 -11.12
C PHE A 95 -4.81 12.73 -9.63
N THR A 96 -6.02 13.11 -9.26
CA THR A 96 -6.53 12.98 -7.88
C THR A 96 -7.86 12.25 -7.91
N TYR A 97 -8.01 11.27 -7.03
CA TYR A 97 -9.25 10.54 -6.82
C TYR A 97 -9.59 10.49 -5.32
N ASN A 98 -10.75 11.00 -4.93
CA ASN A 98 -11.19 11.08 -3.53
C ASN A 98 -10.10 11.62 -2.59
N ALA A 99 -9.51 12.77 -2.93
CA ALA A 99 -8.39 13.41 -2.25
C ALA A 99 -7.04 12.63 -2.27
N MET A 100 -7.00 11.41 -2.77
CA MET A 100 -5.76 10.67 -2.98
C MET A 100 -5.08 11.17 -4.26
N HIS A 101 -3.92 11.78 -4.11
CA HIS A 101 -3.12 12.23 -5.24
C HIS A 101 -2.24 11.09 -5.76
N VAL A 102 -2.17 10.94 -7.07
CA VAL A 102 -1.27 10.01 -7.77
C VAL A 102 -0.27 10.81 -8.58
N GLY A 103 1.00 10.57 -8.31
CA GLY A 103 2.13 11.12 -9.03
C GLY A 103 2.73 10.12 -10.03
N TYR A 104 3.75 10.59 -10.76
CA TYR A 104 4.46 9.79 -11.75
C TYR A 104 5.96 10.14 -11.75
N ALA A 105 6.80 9.13 -11.89
CA ALA A 105 8.22 9.35 -12.13
C ALA A 105 8.80 8.40 -13.18
N THR A 106 9.79 8.90 -13.89
CA THR A 106 10.71 8.10 -14.69
C THR A 106 11.81 7.59 -13.78
N LEU A 107 12.05 6.28 -13.79
CA LEU A 107 13.11 5.68 -13.00
C LEU A 107 14.49 6.00 -13.56
N PRO A 108 15.52 6.04 -12.72
CA PRO A 108 16.89 6.32 -13.14
C PRO A 108 17.42 5.28 -14.14
N SER A 109 18.52 5.61 -14.81
CA SER A 109 19.17 4.67 -15.73
C SER A 109 19.94 3.58 -14.97
N GLY A 110 19.97 2.37 -15.55
CA GLY A 110 20.69 1.23 -14.98
C GLY A 110 19.86 0.39 -14.02
N LYS A 111 20.06 -0.93 -14.06
CA LYS A 111 19.26 -1.90 -13.28
C LYS A 111 19.41 -1.68 -11.77
N ALA A 112 20.62 -1.50 -11.28
CA ALA A 112 20.88 -1.32 -9.84
C ALA A 112 20.21 -0.05 -9.30
N ALA A 113 20.40 1.09 -9.98
CA ALA A 113 19.79 2.36 -9.58
C ALA A 113 18.24 2.31 -9.61
N LYS A 114 17.66 1.63 -10.60
CA LYS A 114 16.20 1.40 -10.65
C LYS A 114 15.72 0.55 -9.49
N THR A 115 16.44 -0.53 -9.18
CA THR A 115 16.08 -1.41 -8.06
C THR A 115 16.09 -0.63 -6.76
N GLU A 116 17.13 0.15 -6.51
CA GLU A 116 17.24 0.96 -5.29
C GLU A 116 16.12 2.02 -5.21
N ALA A 117 15.87 2.74 -6.29
CA ALA A 117 14.79 3.73 -6.35
C ALA A 117 13.42 3.10 -6.08
N LEU A 118 13.13 1.93 -6.66
CA LEU A 118 11.87 1.21 -6.42
C LEU A 118 11.74 0.74 -4.97
N ILE A 119 12.83 0.29 -4.34
CA ILE A 119 12.83 -0.10 -2.93
C ILE A 119 12.51 1.11 -2.04
N GLN A 120 13.13 2.26 -2.31
CA GLN A 120 12.88 3.49 -1.55
C GLN A 120 11.43 3.95 -1.71
N ILE A 121 10.91 3.98 -2.94
CA ILE A 121 9.52 4.40 -3.20
C ILE A 121 8.54 3.44 -2.51
N LEU A 122 8.77 2.12 -2.57
CA LEU A 122 7.92 1.14 -1.87
C LEU A 122 7.94 1.29 -0.36
N ALA A 123 9.06 1.70 0.23
CA ALA A 123 9.15 1.96 1.66
C ALA A 123 8.31 3.18 2.09
N GLU A 124 8.12 4.15 1.21
CA GLU A 124 7.31 5.36 1.43
C GLU A 124 5.84 5.14 1.07
N HIS A 125 5.55 4.13 0.23
CA HIS A 125 4.22 3.84 -0.32
C HIS A 125 3.76 2.40 -0.01
N PRO A 126 3.33 2.14 1.24
CA PRO A 126 2.88 0.80 1.66
C PRO A 126 1.65 0.30 0.88
N GLU A 127 0.91 1.21 0.25
CA GLU A 127 -0.15 0.87 -0.68
C GLU A 127 0.36 0.18 -1.94
N GLY A 128 1.68 0.21 -2.19
CA GLY A 128 2.31 -0.25 -3.41
C GLY A 128 2.37 0.82 -4.49
N ILE A 129 3.01 0.49 -5.61
CA ILE A 129 3.21 1.40 -6.74
C ILE A 129 2.83 0.72 -8.06
N VAL A 130 2.36 1.50 -9.03
CA VAL A 130 2.15 0.99 -10.39
C VAL A 130 3.48 1.02 -11.13
N LEU A 131 3.97 -0.15 -11.51
CA LEU A 131 5.14 -0.30 -12.37
C LEU A 131 4.67 -0.45 -13.82
N TYR A 132 5.15 0.41 -14.72
CA TYR A 132 4.84 0.37 -16.14
C TYR A 132 6.10 0.19 -16.97
N ASP A 133 6.14 -0.84 -17.80
CA ASP A 133 7.23 -1.06 -18.77
C ASP A 133 6.82 -0.59 -20.17
N ARG A 134 7.50 0.45 -20.68
CA ARG A 134 7.26 1.00 -22.00
C ARG A 134 7.73 0.12 -23.15
N ARG A 135 8.65 -0.79 -22.89
CA ARG A 135 9.21 -1.71 -23.91
C ARG A 135 8.29 -2.88 -24.19
N GLN A 136 7.59 -3.30 -23.16
CA GLN A 136 6.52 -4.29 -23.24
C GLN A 136 5.29 -3.61 -22.62
N PRO A 137 4.44 -2.89 -23.42
CA PRO A 137 3.37 -2.05 -22.86
C PRO A 137 2.47 -2.81 -21.90
N HIS A 138 2.92 -2.93 -20.66
CA HIS A 138 2.26 -3.65 -19.59
C HIS A 138 2.50 -2.95 -18.25
N ALA A 139 1.58 -3.13 -17.31
CA ALA A 139 1.69 -2.62 -15.96
C ALA A 139 1.18 -3.62 -14.95
N VAL A 140 1.82 -3.61 -13.78
CA VAL A 140 1.43 -4.36 -12.60
C VAL A 140 1.40 -3.43 -11.39
N ILE A 141 0.70 -3.79 -10.34
CA ILE A 141 0.95 -3.18 -9.04
C ILE A 141 2.10 -3.92 -8.35
N LEU A 142 3.17 -3.20 -8.07
CA LEU A 142 4.30 -3.68 -7.27
C LEU A 142 3.96 -3.45 -5.79
N THR A 143 4.04 -4.50 -4.99
CA THR A 143 3.49 -4.49 -3.64
C THR A 143 4.54 -4.55 -2.55
N ASP A 144 5.70 -5.15 -2.83
CA ASP A 144 6.68 -5.42 -1.80
C ASP A 144 8.04 -5.83 -2.41
N TYR A 145 9.10 -5.71 -1.61
CA TYR A 145 10.43 -6.23 -1.91
C TYR A 145 10.98 -6.97 -0.70
N THR A 146 11.13 -8.28 -0.82
CA THR A 146 11.57 -9.15 0.28
C THR A 146 12.60 -10.15 -0.25
N ASP A 147 13.68 -10.36 0.48
CA ASP A 147 14.73 -11.34 0.15
C ASP A 147 15.32 -11.19 -1.26
N GLY A 148 15.46 -9.95 -1.74
CA GLY A 148 16.00 -9.67 -3.08
C GLY A 148 14.99 -9.81 -4.21
N VAL A 149 13.71 -10.06 -3.91
CA VAL A 149 12.65 -10.30 -4.89
C VAL A 149 11.58 -9.22 -4.79
N PHE A 150 11.24 -8.61 -5.92
CA PHE A 150 10.03 -7.80 -6.03
C PHE A 150 8.79 -8.70 -6.19
N TYR A 151 7.72 -8.35 -5.50
CA TYR A 151 6.42 -8.99 -5.61
C TYR A 151 5.40 -8.04 -6.19
N CYS A 152 4.43 -8.60 -6.91
CA CYS A 152 3.41 -7.82 -7.61
C CYS A 152 2.07 -8.56 -7.70
N SER A 153 1.04 -7.85 -8.14
CA SER A 153 -0.15 -8.44 -8.74
C SER A 153 -0.25 -8.00 -10.21
N ASP A 154 -0.47 -8.98 -11.08
CA ASP A 154 -0.60 -8.75 -12.53
C ASP A 154 -2.08 -8.78 -12.93
N PRO A 155 -2.66 -7.62 -13.30
CA PRO A 155 -4.08 -7.55 -13.64
C PRO A 155 -4.46 -8.32 -14.92
N ALA A 156 -3.50 -8.62 -15.80
CA ALA A 156 -3.77 -9.39 -17.02
C ALA A 156 -4.03 -10.86 -16.71
N ASN A 157 -3.37 -11.40 -15.70
CA ASN A 157 -3.45 -12.82 -15.33
C ASN A 157 -4.57 -13.13 -14.32
N GLY A 158 -5.32 -12.13 -13.87
CA GLY A 158 -6.42 -12.31 -12.94
C GLY A 158 -5.95 -12.79 -11.57
N VAL A 159 -4.85 -12.28 -11.09
CA VAL A 159 -4.25 -12.67 -9.81
C VAL A 159 -5.12 -12.21 -8.67
N SER A 160 -5.31 -13.08 -7.70
CA SER A 160 -6.11 -12.85 -6.50
C SER A 160 -5.30 -12.36 -5.30
N ALA A 161 -3.98 -12.21 -5.42
CA ALA A 161 -3.08 -11.77 -4.37
C ALA A 161 -1.91 -10.98 -4.93
N GLY A 162 -1.32 -10.12 -4.10
CA GLY A 162 -0.21 -9.23 -4.48
C GLY A 162 1.18 -9.84 -4.31
N ARG A 163 1.30 -11.10 -3.97
CA ARG A 163 2.61 -11.73 -3.72
C ARG A 163 3.02 -12.75 -4.79
N VAL A 164 2.92 -12.33 -6.02
CA VAL A 164 3.51 -13.08 -7.15
C VAL A 164 4.87 -12.48 -7.44
N PRO A 165 5.96 -13.26 -7.55
CA PRO A 165 7.25 -12.73 -7.94
C PRO A 165 7.17 -11.96 -9.26
N LEU A 166 7.78 -10.78 -9.33
CA LEU A 166 7.77 -9.96 -10.55
C LEU A 166 8.32 -10.71 -11.77
N SER A 167 9.22 -11.66 -11.55
CA SER A 167 9.79 -12.52 -12.61
C SER A 167 8.76 -13.43 -13.28
N SER A 168 7.63 -13.69 -12.64
CA SER A 168 6.52 -14.48 -13.23
C SER A 168 5.50 -13.63 -13.98
N ALA A 169 5.56 -12.30 -13.86
CA ALA A 169 4.79 -11.38 -14.66
C ALA A 169 5.53 -11.04 -15.97
N SER A 170 4.79 -10.76 -17.03
CA SER A 170 5.38 -10.37 -18.33
C SER A 170 5.83 -8.92 -18.32
N ILE A 171 6.69 -8.54 -17.38
CA ILE A 171 7.15 -7.16 -17.19
C ILE A 171 8.59 -7.12 -16.68
N SER A 172 9.32 -6.05 -17.00
CA SER A 172 10.69 -5.82 -16.57
C SER A 172 10.88 -4.42 -16.03
N ILE A 173 11.73 -4.27 -15.02
CA ILE A 173 12.13 -2.93 -14.52
C ILE A 173 13.03 -2.17 -15.53
N SER A 174 13.52 -2.80 -16.57
CA SER A 174 14.50 -2.20 -17.51
C SER A 174 13.95 -1.01 -18.29
N GLY A 175 12.67 -1.04 -18.68
CA GLY A 175 11.96 0.05 -19.36
C GLY A 175 10.99 0.83 -18.50
N ALA A 176 11.04 0.63 -17.19
CA ALA A 176 9.97 1.01 -16.29
C ALA A 176 9.95 2.51 -15.93
N SER A 177 8.74 2.97 -15.71
CA SER A 177 8.34 4.15 -14.94
C SER A 177 7.33 3.73 -13.88
N CYS A 178 7.03 4.58 -12.91
CA CYS A 178 6.11 4.23 -11.83
C CYS A 178 5.14 5.38 -11.50
N TYR A 179 4.04 4.98 -10.84
CA TYR A 179 3.04 5.87 -10.25
C TYR A 179 2.86 5.48 -8.78
N TRP A 180 2.63 6.49 -7.90
CA TRP A 180 2.36 6.33 -6.46
C TRP A 180 1.40 7.38 -5.93
#